data_67f79b86cb459751d808d8818b739ad4
#
_entry.id   67f79b86cb459751d808d8818b739ad4
#
_cell.length_a   1.000
_cell.length_b   1.000
_cell.length_c   1.000
_cell.angle_alpha   90.00
_cell.angle_beta   90.00
_cell.angle_gamma   90.00
#
_symmetry.space_group_name_H-M   'P 1'
#
loop_
_entity.id
_entity.type
_entity.pdbx_description
1 polymer ?
#
loop_
_entity_poly.entity_id
_entity_poly.type
_entity_poly.pdbx_seq_one_letter_code
_entity_poly.pdbx_strand_id
1 'polypeptide(L)'
;MLEVHVNFGSAEEASKVARAAVEKRLAACASVQAPVRSFYWWEQALREENEVPVVFKTAESKVHDLMDFIVGEHSYELPGVVVHRPMTANAKYLAWIDTETRRPGRR
;
A
#
# COMPACT_ATOMS: atom_id res chain seq x y z
N MET A 1 8.42 8.50 8.38
CA MET A 1 7.34 8.04 7.44
C MET A 1 7.92 7.25 6.31
N LEU A 2 7.23 6.17 5.94
CA LEU A 2 7.56 5.37 4.76
C LEU A 2 6.34 5.29 3.86
N GLU A 3 6.58 5.13 2.57
CA GLU A 3 5.53 4.86 1.58
C GLU A 3 5.65 3.41 1.11
N VAL A 4 4.51 2.74 0.99
CA VAL A 4 4.45 1.38 0.47
C VAL A 4 3.62 1.41 -0.81
N HIS A 5 4.23 0.99 -1.91
CA HIS A 5 3.64 1.04 -3.24
C HIS A 5 3.27 -0.37 -3.69
N VAL A 6 2.02 -0.55 -4.11
CA VAL A 6 1.49 -1.85 -4.53
C VAL A 6 0.51 -1.64 -5.67
N ASN A 7 0.56 -2.51 -6.68
CA ASN A 7 -0.45 -2.54 -7.72
C ASN A 7 -1.43 -3.68 -7.48
N PHE A 8 -2.70 -3.43 -7.75
CA PHE A 8 -3.78 -4.42 -7.64
C PHE A 8 -4.43 -4.66 -9.00
N GLY A 9 -5.11 -5.79 -9.13
CA GLY A 9 -5.77 -6.17 -10.39
C GLY A 9 -7.07 -5.43 -10.67
N SER A 10 -7.67 -4.79 -9.66
CA SER A 10 -8.92 -4.06 -9.81
C SER A 10 -9.04 -2.94 -8.80
N ALA A 11 -9.87 -1.94 -9.11
CA ALA A 11 -10.16 -0.85 -8.19
C ALA A 11 -10.90 -1.35 -6.94
N GLU A 12 -11.73 -2.36 -7.10
CA GLU A 12 -12.47 -2.96 -5.98
C GLU A 12 -11.53 -3.60 -4.97
N GLU A 13 -10.59 -4.44 -5.43
CA GLU A 13 -9.61 -5.07 -4.54
C GLU A 13 -8.71 -4.01 -3.90
N ALA A 14 -8.21 -3.06 -4.70
CA ALA A 14 -7.37 -1.98 -4.21
C ALA A 14 -8.04 -1.21 -3.07
N SER A 15 -9.31 -0.82 -3.28
CA SER A 15 -10.08 -0.07 -2.28
C SER A 15 -10.33 -0.87 -1.02
N LYS A 16 -10.61 -2.15 -1.16
CA LYS A 16 -10.86 -3.05 -0.02
C LYS A 16 -9.62 -3.17 0.86
N VAL A 17 -8.47 -3.44 0.26
CA VAL A 17 -7.22 -3.60 1.00
C VAL A 17 -6.76 -2.26 1.60
N ALA A 18 -6.86 -1.17 0.83
CA ALA A 18 -6.51 0.17 1.30
C ALA A 18 -7.33 0.57 2.53
N ARG A 19 -8.64 0.41 2.46
CA ARG A 19 -9.54 0.73 3.56
C ARG A 19 -9.24 -0.11 4.80
N ALA A 20 -9.07 -1.41 4.64
CA ALA A 20 -8.79 -2.32 5.75
C ALA A 20 -7.47 -1.97 6.44
N ALA A 21 -6.42 -1.66 5.69
CA ALA A 21 -5.13 -1.29 6.25
C ALA A 21 -5.23 -0.01 7.11
N VAL A 22 -5.99 0.97 6.64
CA VAL A 22 -6.19 2.23 7.38
C VAL A 22 -7.06 2.00 8.61
N GLU A 23 -8.15 1.23 8.50
CA GLU A 23 -9.00 0.90 9.66
C GLU A 23 -8.22 0.17 10.75
N LYS A 24 -7.28 -0.68 10.37
CA LYS A 24 -6.44 -1.44 11.31
C LYS A 24 -5.25 -0.62 11.85
N ARG A 25 -5.10 0.62 11.45
CA ARG A 25 -3.99 1.49 11.85
C ARG A 25 -2.62 0.98 11.39
N LEU A 26 -2.59 0.12 10.39
CA LEU A 26 -1.34 -0.30 9.75
C LEU A 26 -0.80 0.78 8.82
N ALA A 27 -1.67 1.65 8.34
CA ALA A 27 -1.32 2.83 7.56
C ALA A 27 -2.14 4.01 8.07
N ALA A 28 -1.54 5.20 8.04
CA ALA A 28 -2.26 6.43 8.39
C ALA A 28 -3.20 6.85 7.25
N CYS A 29 -2.77 6.61 6.02
CA CYS A 29 -3.58 6.87 4.84
C CYS A 29 -3.18 5.95 3.69
N ALA A 30 -4.08 5.84 2.72
CA ALA A 30 -3.83 5.10 1.50
C ALA A 30 -4.53 5.82 0.35
N SER A 31 -3.81 6.01 -0.75
CA SER A 31 -4.35 6.65 -1.94
C SER A 31 -4.48 5.65 -3.06
N VAL A 32 -5.71 5.38 -3.48
CA VAL A 32 -6.01 4.52 -4.63
C VAL A 32 -5.96 5.39 -5.87
N GLN A 33 -5.08 5.06 -6.80
CA GLN A 33 -4.83 5.88 -7.99
C GLN A 33 -5.66 5.39 -9.18
N ALA A 34 -5.65 6.20 -10.25
CA ALA A 34 -6.26 5.81 -11.50
C ALA A 34 -5.54 4.59 -12.10
N PRO A 35 -6.25 3.76 -12.87
CA PRO A 35 -5.61 2.59 -13.48
C PRO A 35 -4.45 2.96 -14.39
N VAL A 36 -3.42 2.12 -14.38
CA VAL A 36 -2.26 2.22 -15.26
C VAL A 36 -2.20 0.97 -16.13
N ARG A 37 -1.51 1.08 -17.27
CA ARG A 37 -1.23 -0.07 -18.13
C ARG A 37 0.18 -0.54 -17.84
N SER A 38 0.28 -1.83 -17.43
CA SER A 38 1.55 -2.45 -17.07
C SER A 38 1.95 -3.49 -18.10
N PHE A 39 3.22 -3.51 -18.44
CA PHE A 39 3.82 -4.50 -19.33
C PHE A 39 4.88 -5.24 -18.56
N TYR A 40 4.83 -6.58 -18.52
CA TYR A 40 5.76 -7.36 -17.69
C TYR A 40 5.89 -8.79 -18.22
N TRP A 41 6.97 -9.42 -17.84
CA TRP A 41 7.19 -10.83 -18.14
C TRP A 41 6.66 -11.70 -17.00
N TRP A 42 5.87 -12.69 -17.36
CA TRP A 42 5.36 -13.69 -16.45
C TRP A 42 5.25 -15.02 -17.17
N GLU A 43 5.87 -16.07 -16.60
CA GLU A 43 5.89 -17.40 -17.19
C GLU A 43 6.32 -17.38 -18.67
N GLN A 44 7.40 -16.65 -18.95
CA GLN A 44 8.04 -16.54 -20.26
C GLN A 44 7.15 -15.88 -21.34
N ALA A 45 6.09 -15.20 -20.93
CA ALA A 45 5.21 -14.47 -21.84
C ALA A 45 5.18 -12.99 -21.46
N LEU A 46 5.13 -12.13 -22.46
CA LEU A 46 4.90 -10.71 -22.26
C LEU A 46 3.42 -10.49 -21.97
N ARG A 47 3.14 -9.90 -20.84
CA ARG A 47 1.78 -9.58 -20.40
C ARG A 47 1.54 -8.09 -20.53
N GLU A 48 0.30 -7.74 -20.81
CA GLU A 48 -0.19 -6.37 -20.84
C GLU A 48 -1.49 -6.35 -20.07
N GLU A 49 -1.51 -5.62 -18.94
CA GLU A 49 -2.67 -5.62 -18.07
C GLU A 49 -2.91 -4.24 -17.48
N ASN A 50 -4.17 -3.95 -17.16
CA ASN A 50 -4.52 -2.78 -16.40
C ASN A 50 -4.34 -3.10 -14.91
N GLU A 51 -3.70 -2.18 -14.20
CA GLU A 51 -3.51 -2.31 -12.76
C GLU A 51 -3.90 -1.03 -12.05
N VAL A 52 -4.28 -1.14 -10.77
CA VAL A 52 -4.66 -0.01 -9.94
C VAL A 52 -3.60 0.15 -8.86
N PRO A 53 -2.76 1.21 -8.94
CA PRO A 53 -1.75 1.47 -7.93
C PRO A 53 -2.35 2.02 -6.65
N VAL A 54 -1.76 1.62 -5.51
CA VAL A 54 -2.09 2.20 -4.21
C VAL A 54 -0.78 2.62 -3.54
N VAL A 55 -0.79 3.80 -2.93
CA VAL A 55 0.31 4.27 -2.09
C VAL A 55 -0.20 4.34 -0.65
N PHE A 56 0.40 3.55 0.21
CA PHE A 56 0.14 3.59 1.65
C PHE A 56 1.21 4.42 2.33
N LYS A 57 0.83 5.20 3.34
CA LYS A 57 1.81 5.94 4.15
C LYS A 57 1.70 5.48 5.59
N THR A 58 2.85 5.16 6.17
CA THR A 58 2.88 4.59 7.52
C THR A 58 4.14 5.00 8.29
N ALA A 59 4.14 4.72 9.58
CA ALA A 59 5.31 4.88 10.40
C ALA A 59 6.29 3.72 10.18
N GLU A 60 7.57 3.97 10.42
CA GLU A 60 8.61 2.97 10.27
C GLU A 60 8.34 1.72 11.13
N SER A 61 7.79 1.91 12.32
CA SER A 61 7.47 0.80 13.24
C SER A 61 6.34 -0.11 12.75
N LYS A 62 5.56 0.32 11.75
CA LYS A 62 4.41 -0.43 11.24
C LYS A 62 4.65 -1.06 9.86
N VAL A 63 5.75 -0.73 9.21
CA VAL A 63 5.92 -1.08 7.79
C VAL A 63 5.91 -2.58 7.53
N HIS A 64 6.53 -3.37 8.40
CA HIS A 64 6.57 -4.83 8.22
C HIS A 64 5.19 -5.46 8.39
N ASP A 65 4.45 -5.03 9.41
CA ASP A 65 3.09 -5.53 9.62
C ASP A 65 2.18 -5.14 8.46
N LEU A 66 2.34 -3.93 7.93
CA LEU A 66 1.59 -3.48 6.76
C LEU A 66 1.91 -4.34 5.52
N MET A 67 3.20 -4.59 5.27
CA MET A 67 3.61 -5.42 4.14
C MET A 67 3.05 -6.84 4.24
N ASP A 68 3.12 -7.45 5.42
CA ASP A 68 2.58 -8.79 5.65
C ASP A 68 1.07 -8.82 5.42
N PHE A 69 0.37 -7.80 5.90
CA PHE A 69 -1.08 -7.68 5.68
C PHE A 69 -1.41 -7.59 4.19
N ILE A 70 -0.70 -6.72 3.46
CA ILE A 70 -0.94 -6.52 2.03
C ILE A 70 -0.68 -7.82 1.25
N VAL A 71 0.44 -8.48 1.51
CA VAL A 71 0.78 -9.74 0.84
C VAL A 71 -0.26 -10.81 1.13
N GLY A 72 -0.73 -10.90 2.37
CA GLY A 72 -1.73 -11.88 2.77
C GLY A 72 -3.11 -11.66 2.13
N GLU A 73 -3.46 -10.41 1.83
CA GLU A 73 -4.75 -10.05 1.25
C GLU A 73 -4.73 -9.98 -0.28
N HIS A 74 -3.56 -9.94 -0.89
CA HIS A 74 -3.42 -9.74 -2.33
C HIS A 74 -3.80 -10.99 -3.12
N SER A 75 -4.52 -10.80 -4.23
CA SER A 75 -4.95 -11.89 -5.09
C SER A 75 -3.84 -12.44 -6.00
N TYR A 76 -2.76 -11.69 -6.20
CA TYR A 76 -1.66 -12.14 -7.05
C TYR A 76 -0.84 -13.22 -6.36
N GLU A 77 -0.33 -14.16 -7.15
CA GLU A 77 0.62 -15.16 -6.67
C GLU A 77 1.92 -14.51 -6.20
N LEU A 78 2.37 -13.49 -6.94
CA LEU A 78 3.57 -12.73 -6.61
C LEU A 78 3.27 -11.24 -6.62
N PRO A 79 2.75 -10.68 -5.51
CA PRO A 79 2.54 -9.24 -5.45
C PRO A 79 3.87 -8.51 -5.28
N GLY A 80 4.01 -7.36 -5.98
CA GLY A 80 5.15 -6.47 -5.78
C GLY A 80 4.80 -5.45 -4.70
N VAL A 81 5.51 -5.48 -3.58
CA VAL A 81 5.30 -4.55 -2.47
C VAL A 81 6.63 -3.83 -2.24
N VAL A 82 6.69 -2.56 -2.60
CA VAL A 82 7.94 -1.79 -2.59
C VAL A 82 7.83 -0.65 -1.61
N VAL A 83 8.83 -0.54 -0.72
CA VAL A 83 8.89 0.51 0.28
C VAL A 83 9.80 1.62 -0.22
N HIS A 84 9.30 2.85 -0.16
CA HIS A 84 10.07 4.06 -0.46
C HIS A 84 10.23 4.88 0.81
N ARG A 85 11.42 5.43 0.98
CA ARG A 85 11.69 6.37 2.08
C ARG A 85 11.71 7.77 1.50
N PRO A 86 10.67 8.60 1.76
CA PRO A 86 10.72 10.00 1.35
C PRO A 86 11.89 10.71 2.01
N MET A 87 12.54 11.61 1.28
CA MET A 87 13.66 12.36 1.81
C MET A 87 13.24 13.27 2.97
N THR A 88 12.09 13.91 2.85
CA THR A 88 11.53 14.76 3.89
C THR A 88 10.05 15.01 3.69
N ALA A 89 9.40 15.52 4.70
CA ALA A 89 8.03 16.02 4.64
C ALA A 89 7.87 17.07 5.73
N ASN A 90 6.79 17.86 5.66
CA ASN A 90 6.54 18.87 6.68
C ASN A 90 6.29 18.22 8.06
N ALA A 91 6.78 18.85 9.11
CA ALA A 91 6.82 18.27 10.46
C ALA A 91 5.45 17.86 11.00
N LYS A 92 4.42 18.68 10.77
CA LYS A 92 3.06 18.37 11.24
C LYS A 92 2.47 17.14 10.57
N TYR A 93 2.78 16.94 9.29
CA TYR A 93 2.33 15.76 8.56
C TYR A 93 3.01 14.49 9.08
N LEU A 94 4.31 14.55 9.30
CA LEU A 94 5.07 13.43 9.88
C LEU A 94 4.51 13.04 11.25
N ALA A 95 4.20 14.04 12.10
CA ALA A 95 3.61 13.80 13.40
C ALA A 95 2.22 13.15 13.29
N TRP A 96 1.43 13.56 12.32
CA TRP A 96 0.10 12.99 12.07
C TRP A 96 0.20 11.52 11.66
N ILE A 97 1.10 11.18 10.73
CA ILE A 97 1.34 9.79 10.32
C ILE A 97 1.67 8.92 11.53
N ASP A 98 2.57 9.39 12.37
CA ASP A 98 3.02 8.67 13.55
C ASP A 98 1.89 8.47 14.56
N THR A 99 1.13 9.53 14.84
CA THR A 99 0.01 9.50 15.78
C THR A 99 -1.07 8.52 15.33
N GLU A 100 -1.48 8.59 14.05
CA GLU A 100 -2.58 7.80 13.55
C GLU A 100 -2.25 6.31 13.41
N THR A 101 -0.97 5.95 13.33
CA THR A 101 -0.55 4.55 13.31
C THR A 101 -0.30 3.97 14.70
N ARG A 102 -0.25 4.82 15.75
CA ARG A 102 -0.11 4.37 17.13
C ARG A 102 -1.44 4.08 17.83
N ARG A 103 -2.53 4.63 17.33
CA ARG A 103 -3.85 4.42 17.93
C ARG A 103 -4.33 2.99 17.71
N PRO A 104 -5.20 2.46 18.62
CA PRO A 104 -5.79 1.14 18.39
C PRO A 104 -6.62 1.13 17.11
N GLY A 105 -6.50 0.04 16.34
CA GLY A 105 -7.30 -0.16 15.16
C GLY A 105 -8.73 -0.55 15.48
N ARG A 106 -9.60 -0.50 14.46
CA ARG A 106 -10.95 -1.03 14.53
C ARG A 106 -10.91 -2.56 14.53
N ARG A 107 -11.78 -3.13 15.29
CA ARG A 107 -12.00 -4.58 15.31
C ARG A 107 -13.13 -4.97 14.36
#